data_d88b366ead547d0f0eb3a4221b565a2c
#
_entry.id   d88b366ead547d0f0eb3a4221b565a2c
#
_cell.length_a   1.000
_cell.length_b   1.000
_cell.length_c   1.000
_cell.angle_alpha   90.00
_cell.angle_beta   90.00
_cell.angle_gamma   90.00
#
_symmetry.space_group_name_H-M   'P 1'
#
loop_
_entity.id
_entity.type
_entity.pdbx_description
1 polymer ?
#
loop_
_entity_poly.entity_id
_entity_poly.type
_entity_poly.pdbx_seq_one_letter_code
_entity_poly.pdbx_strand_id
1 'polypeptide(L)'
;MKRKYAFAAALIGALVLPLCSCAGGIEGKALQYLSSRYIGEFTITDAERITNETGPIPVFVPSYHWKLTAKSAQFPGETFFVYYRKNENKEWYWSDNYYSVLFRDEIEGTGKELVEEMFAAECIIESVWGISPWPDGTDDSSTIQEWMDAGGKINRLTIWFCGFLPDDDTCIAFSKALTNELPNICSVLFIGLEPDGYQAAVEQQENIGTSEKIGR
;
A
#
# COMPACT_ATOMS: atom_id res chain seq x y z
N MET A 1 -11.29 -58.28 24.61
CA MET A 1 -12.26 -57.18 24.71
C MET A 1 -11.59 -55.88 24.29
N LYS A 2 -11.87 -55.44 23.09
CA LYS A 2 -11.27 -54.21 22.52
C LYS A 2 -12.33 -53.10 22.55
N ARG A 3 -12.18 -52.09 23.41
CA ARG A 3 -13.05 -50.92 23.41
C ARG A 3 -12.50 -49.91 22.41
N LYS A 4 -13.30 -49.64 21.40
CA LYS A 4 -13.14 -48.60 20.42
C LYS A 4 -13.47 -47.27 21.10
N TYR A 5 -12.50 -46.38 21.22
CA TYR A 5 -12.78 -44.98 21.51
C TYR A 5 -12.91 -44.25 20.18
N ALA A 6 -14.15 -43.95 19.85
CA ALA A 6 -14.47 -43.07 18.75
C ALA A 6 -14.00 -41.64 19.13
N PHE A 7 -13.10 -41.11 18.36
CA PHE A 7 -12.71 -39.70 18.41
C PHE A 7 -13.85 -38.90 17.83
N ALA A 8 -14.59 -38.24 18.70
CA ALA A 8 -15.35 -37.05 18.32
C ALA A 8 -14.35 -35.90 18.32
N ALA A 9 -13.73 -35.66 17.17
CA ALA A 9 -13.06 -34.41 16.92
C ALA A 9 -14.16 -33.36 16.81
N ALA A 10 -14.44 -32.70 17.93
CA ALA A 10 -15.26 -31.49 17.95
C ALA A 10 -14.52 -30.42 17.17
N LEU A 11 -15.02 -30.15 15.99
CA LEU A 11 -14.72 -28.96 15.20
C LEU A 11 -15.23 -27.75 16.00
N ILE A 12 -14.42 -27.25 16.91
CA ILE A 12 -14.60 -25.91 17.44
C ILE A 12 -13.91 -24.99 16.42
N GLY A 13 -14.54 -24.89 15.27
CA GLY A 13 -14.40 -23.71 14.44
C GLY A 13 -15.01 -22.59 15.25
N ALA A 14 -14.18 -21.92 16.01
CA ALA A 14 -14.55 -20.65 16.62
C ALA A 14 -14.85 -19.69 15.48
N LEU A 15 -16.13 -19.65 15.10
CA LEU A 15 -16.72 -18.56 14.38
C LEU A 15 -16.69 -17.37 15.34
N VAL A 16 -15.53 -16.75 15.44
CA VAL A 16 -15.43 -15.38 15.95
C VAL A 16 -15.92 -14.52 14.81
N LEU A 17 -17.23 -14.53 14.60
CA LEU A 17 -17.88 -13.43 13.93
C LEU A 17 -17.65 -12.24 14.84
N PRO A 18 -16.86 -11.22 14.42
CA PRO A 18 -16.88 -9.96 15.13
C PRO A 18 -18.34 -9.52 15.11
N LEU A 19 -18.90 -9.36 16.28
CA LEU A 19 -20.20 -8.71 16.48
C LEU A 19 -20.03 -7.23 16.11
N CYS A 20 -19.80 -6.95 14.84
CA CYS A 20 -20.01 -5.65 14.25
C CYS A 20 -21.52 -5.45 14.09
N SER A 21 -22.19 -5.30 15.23
CA SER A 21 -23.52 -4.75 15.25
C SER A 21 -23.44 -3.32 14.77
N CYS A 22 -24.26 -2.98 13.77
CA CYS A 22 -24.48 -1.67 13.19
C CYS A 22 -23.51 -1.23 12.08
N ALA A 23 -23.06 -2.12 11.22
CA ALA A 23 -22.31 -1.75 10.02
C ALA A 23 -23.20 -1.38 8.82
N GLY A 24 -24.19 -0.51 9.01
CA GLY A 24 -24.98 0.07 7.92
C GLY A 24 -24.26 1.22 7.21
N GLY A 25 -23.15 1.71 7.73
CA GLY A 25 -22.37 2.83 7.22
C GLY A 25 -21.38 2.44 6.11
N ILE A 26 -20.70 3.45 5.56
CA ILE A 26 -19.67 3.28 4.53
C ILE A 26 -18.48 2.45 5.05
N GLU A 27 -18.13 2.61 6.32
CA GLU A 27 -17.04 1.89 7.00
C GLU A 27 -17.29 0.37 7.03
N GLY A 28 -18.50 -0.05 7.40
CA GLY A 28 -18.85 -1.46 7.41
C GLY A 28 -18.85 -2.10 6.04
N LYS A 29 -19.23 -1.36 5.01
CA LYS A 29 -19.14 -1.81 3.61
C LYS A 29 -17.68 -1.93 3.16
N ALA A 30 -16.81 -1.00 3.59
CA ALA A 30 -15.38 -1.07 3.33
C ALA A 30 -14.74 -2.30 4.00
N LEU A 31 -15.08 -2.57 5.27
CA LEU A 31 -14.62 -3.79 5.95
C LEU A 31 -15.11 -5.06 5.25
N GLN A 32 -16.35 -5.09 4.80
CA GLN A 32 -16.88 -6.22 4.03
C GLN A 32 -16.12 -6.40 2.71
N TYR A 33 -15.81 -5.31 2.00
CA TYR A 33 -14.99 -5.33 0.79
C TYR A 33 -13.61 -5.91 1.08
N LEU A 34 -12.88 -5.40 2.09
CA LEU A 34 -11.56 -5.88 2.46
C LEU A 34 -11.58 -7.36 2.87
N SER A 35 -12.52 -7.77 3.73
CA SER A 35 -12.65 -9.17 4.17
C SER A 35 -13.06 -10.14 3.07
N SER A 36 -13.71 -9.65 2.00
CA SER A 36 -14.03 -10.47 0.83
C SER A 36 -12.85 -10.68 -0.11
N ARG A 37 -11.81 -9.85 0.02
CA ARG A 37 -10.66 -9.80 -0.89
C ARG A 37 -9.38 -10.32 -0.25
N TYR A 38 -9.22 -10.11 1.05
CA TYR A 38 -8.00 -10.40 1.79
C TYR A 38 -8.27 -11.28 3.01
N ILE A 39 -7.26 -12.03 3.44
CA ILE A 39 -7.37 -12.98 4.57
C ILE A 39 -7.22 -12.25 5.92
N GLY A 40 -6.61 -11.05 5.93
CA GLY A 40 -6.27 -10.33 7.15
C GLY A 40 -7.47 -9.72 7.90
N GLU A 41 -7.21 -9.28 9.13
CA GLU A 41 -8.12 -8.44 9.91
C GLU A 41 -7.83 -6.97 9.63
N PHE A 42 -8.89 -6.18 9.42
CA PHE A 42 -8.79 -4.77 9.06
C PHE A 42 -9.59 -3.89 10.00
N THR A 43 -9.13 -2.66 10.17
CA THR A 43 -9.82 -1.61 10.92
C THR A 43 -9.89 -0.35 10.08
N ILE A 44 -11.05 0.29 10.01
CA ILE A 44 -11.19 1.63 9.44
C ILE A 44 -10.98 2.63 10.56
N THR A 45 -10.01 3.53 10.36
CA THR A 45 -9.63 4.54 11.35
C THR A 45 -10.19 5.91 11.03
N ASP A 46 -10.51 6.17 9.76
CA ASP A 46 -11.12 7.42 9.31
C ASP A 46 -11.93 7.21 8.04
N ALA A 47 -12.94 8.05 7.80
CA ALA A 47 -13.78 8.03 6.62
C ALA A 47 -14.16 9.45 6.18
N GLU A 48 -13.61 9.88 5.07
CA GLU A 48 -13.79 11.21 4.52
C GLU A 48 -14.63 11.15 3.23
N ARG A 49 -15.61 12.04 3.12
CA ARG A 49 -16.34 12.26 1.88
C ARG A 49 -15.71 13.41 1.10
N ILE A 50 -15.00 13.07 0.06
CA ILE A 50 -14.36 14.07 -0.80
C ILE A 50 -15.34 14.51 -1.89
N THR A 51 -15.57 15.81 -1.98
CA THR A 51 -16.40 16.41 -3.03
C THR A 51 -15.47 17.08 -4.05
N ASN A 52 -15.49 16.62 -5.27
CA ASN A 52 -14.78 17.28 -6.36
C ASN A 52 -15.61 18.48 -6.82
N GLU A 53 -15.26 19.66 -6.33
CA GLU A 53 -15.76 20.92 -6.88
C GLU A 53 -15.01 21.20 -8.19
N THR A 54 -15.53 20.69 -9.30
CA THR A 54 -14.93 20.95 -10.61
C THR A 54 -15.49 22.24 -11.20
N GLY A 55 -14.74 23.32 -11.04
CA GLY A 55 -14.76 24.52 -11.89
C GLY A 55 -15.83 25.58 -11.56
N PRO A 56 -15.67 26.78 -12.12
CA PRO A 56 -16.45 27.98 -11.80
C PRO A 56 -17.85 28.02 -12.45
N ILE A 57 -18.32 26.94 -13.04
CA ILE A 57 -19.62 26.87 -13.69
C ILE A 57 -20.59 26.02 -12.85
N PRO A 58 -21.69 26.59 -12.32
CA PRO A 58 -22.59 25.92 -11.38
C PRO A 58 -23.50 24.84 -12.00
N VAL A 59 -23.20 24.36 -13.18
CA VAL A 59 -24.04 23.37 -13.90
C VAL A 59 -23.62 21.91 -13.62
N PHE A 60 -22.52 21.69 -12.93
CA PHE A 60 -22.04 20.33 -12.64
C PHE A 60 -22.57 19.86 -11.28
N VAL A 61 -23.32 18.78 -11.30
CA VAL A 61 -23.65 18.02 -10.10
C VAL A 61 -22.32 17.61 -9.47
N PRO A 62 -22.01 18.04 -8.23
CA PRO A 62 -20.74 17.72 -7.60
C PRO A 62 -20.60 16.20 -7.53
N SER A 63 -19.54 15.68 -8.14
CA SER A 63 -19.20 14.28 -7.95
C SER A 63 -18.52 14.13 -6.59
N TYR A 64 -18.94 13.14 -5.83
CA TYR A 64 -18.28 12.82 -4.58
C TYR A 64 -17.77 11.38 -4.62
N HIS A 65 -16.78 11.14 -3.81
CA HIS A 65 -16.29 9.79 -3.52
C HIS A 65 -15.93 9.68 -2.04
N TRP A 66 -15.81 8.47 -1.56
CA TRP A 66 -15.34 8.22 -0.21
C TRP A 66 -13.89 7.79 -0.25
N LYS A 67 -13.08 8.36 0.66
CA LYS A 67 -11.73 7.93 1.00
C LYS A 67 -11.74 7.48 2.44
N LEU A 68 -11.36 6.25 2.68
CA LEU A 68 -11.27 5.69 4.01
C LEU A 68 -9.82 5.34 4.30
N THR A 69 -9.38 5.62 5.53
CA THR A 69 -8.07 5.18 6.02
C THR A 69 -8.26 3.87 6.75
N ALA A 70 -7.48 2.87 6.39
CA ALA A 70 -7.54 1.53 6.93
C ALA A 70 -6.19 1.10 7.49
N LYS A 71 -6.21 0.17 8.44
CA LYS A 71 -5.06 -0.56 8.98
C LYS A 71 -5.29 -2.05 8.86
N SER A 72 -4.21 -2.79 8.65
CA SER A 72 -4.19 -4.25 8.75
C SER A 72 -3.60 -4.67 10.09
N ALA A 73 -4.14 -5.71 10.70
CA ALA A 73 -3.54 -6.31 11.90
C ALA A 73 -2.15 -6.90 11.63
N GLN A 74 -1.87 -7.28 10.40
CA GLN A 74 -0.57 -7.80 9.97
C GLN A 74 0.51 -6.70 9.95
N PHE A 75 0.11 -5.45 9.62
CA PHE A 75 0.98 -4.28 9.55
C PHE A 75 0.41 -3.16 10.43
N PRO A 76 0.45 -3.28 11.77
CA PRO A 76 -0.27 -2.38 12.68
C PRO A 76 0.23 -0.94 12.63
N GLY A 77 1.47 -0.76 12.19
CA GLY A 77 2.11 0.52 12.00
C GLY A 77 1.74 1.25 10.72
N GLU A 78 1.20 0.57 9.78
CA GLU A 78 0.97 1.06 8.43
C GLU A 78 -0.50 1.43 8.20
N THR A 79 -0.71 2.45 7.39
CA THR A 79 -2.03 2.82 6.91
C THR A 79 -2.11 2.70 5.41
N PHE A 80 -3.29 2.36 4.93
CA PHE A 80 -3.59 2.37 3.50
C PHE A 80 -4.97 2.97 3.25
N PHE A 81 -5.29 3.21 2.00
CA PHE A 81 -6.54 3.89 1.63
C PHE A 81 -7.47 2.94 0.89
N VAL A 82 -8.74 3.05 1.24
CA VAL A 82 -9.84 2.39 0.53
C VAL A 82 -10.74 3.47 -0.06
N TYR A 83 -11.08 3.31 -1.33
CA TYR A 83 -11.89 4.27 -2.05
C TYR A 83 -13.19 3.64 -2.53
N TYR A 84 -14.27 4.39 -2.39
CA TYR A 84 -15.53 4.08 -3.01
C TYR A 84 -15.90 5.22 -3.96
N ARG A 85 -15.75 4.97 -5.25
CA ARG A 85 -15.83 5.99 -6.30
C ARG A 85 -16.53 5.46 -7.54
N LYS A 86 -16.90 6.36 -8.44
CA LYS A 86 -17.48 6.00 -9.74
C LYS A 86 -16.38 5.80 -10.78
N ASN A 87 -16.56 4.79 -11.63
CA ASN A 87 -15.77 4.62 -12.84
C ASN A 87 -16.27 5.55 -13.97
N GLU A 88 -15.66 5.45 -15.14
CA GLU A 88 -16.04 6.21 -16.34
C GLU A 88 -17.48 5.94 -16.77
N ASN A 89 -17.99 4.75 -16.53
CA ASN A 89 -19.38 4.34 -16.80
C ASN A 89 -20.39 4.82 -15.73
N LYS A 90 -19.94 5.64 -14.74
CA LYS A 90 -20.73 6.12 -13.59
C LYS A 90 -21.20 5.03 -12.63
N GLU A 91 -20.59 3.85 -12.67
CA GLU A 91 -20.83 2.75 -11.75
C GLU A 91 -19.94 2.90 -10.51
N TRP A 92 -20.50 2.64 -9.35
CA TRP A 92 -19.76 2.66 -8.10
C TRP A 92 -18.92 1.40 -7.93
N TYR A 93 -17.66 1.56 -7.55
CA TYR A 93 -16.75 0.46 -7.27
C TYR A 93 -15.82 0.78 -6.10
N TRP A 94 -15.31 -0.28 -5.49
CA TRP A 94 -14.29 -0.23 -4.47
C TRP A 94 -12.90 -0.39 -5.10
N SER A 95 -11.94 0.30 -4.54
CA SER A 95 -10.52 0.12 -4.83
C SER A 95 -9.70 0.48 -3.58
N ASP A 96 -8.53 -0.08 -3.45
CA ASP A 96 -7.62 0.20 -2.35
C ASP A 96 -6.18 0.20 -2.85
N ASN A 97 -5.24 0.53 -1.96
CA ASN A 97 -3.81 0.43 -2.20
C ASN A 97 -3.11 -0.44 -1.13
N TYR A 98 -3.78 -1.47 -0.62
CA TYR A 98 -3.21 -2.37 0.41
C TYR A 98 -1.89 -3.01 -0.03
N TYR A 99 -1.70 -3.28 -1.32
CA TYR A 99 -0.44 -3.73 -1.90
C TYR A 99 0.73 -2.77 -1.60
N SER A 100 0.46 -1.49 -1.38
CA SER A 100 1.50 -0.52 -1.00
C SER A 100 2.10 -0.78 0.39
N VAL A 101 1.35 -1.44 1.25
CA VAL A 101 1.84 -1.89 2.56
C VAL A 101 2.45 -3.27 2.46
N LEU A 102 1.81 -4.14 1.67
CA LEU A 102 2.22 -5.54 1.54
C LEU A 102 3.61 -5.70 0.89
N PHE A 103 3.92 -4.91 -0.15
CA PHE A 103 5.14 -5.06 -0.95
C PHE A 103 6.17 -3.94 -0.74
N ARG A 104 5.92 -2.98 0.17
CA ARG A 104 6.81 -1.83 0.38
C ARG A 104 8.23 -2.25 0.67
N ASP A 105 8.42 -3.05 1.71
CA ASP A 105 9.73 -3.43 2.20
C ASP A 105 10.56 -4.16 1.13
N GLU A 106 9.90 -5.01 0.33
CA GLU A 106 10.56 -5.76 -0.73
C GLU A 106 11.01 -4.82 -1.87
N ILE A 107 10.17 -3.87 -2.27
CA ILE A 107 10.47 -2.92 -3.33
C ILE A 107 11.53 -1.92 -2.92
N GLU A 108 11.39 -1.35 -1.73
CA GLU A 108 12.36 -0.39 -1.20
C GLU A 108 13.70 -1.06 -0.89
N GLY A 109 13.66 -2.32 -0.42
CA GLY A 109 14.82 -3.16 -0.23
C GLY A 109 15.58 -3.41 -1.53
N THR A 110 14.89 -3.84 -2.60
CA THR A 110 15.48 -4.02 -3.93
C THR A 110 16.11 -2.73 -4.45
N GLY A 111 15.43 -1.60 -4.30
CA GLY A 111 15.98 -0.30 -4.66
C GLY A 111 17.24 0.05 -3.88
N LYS A 112 17.25 -0.23 -2.58
CA LYS A 112 18.40 0.04 -1.70
C LYS A 112 19.61 -0.82 -2.06
N GLU A 113 19.44 -2.10 -2.30
CA GLU A 113 20.51 -3.00 -2.74
C GLU A 113 21.16 -2.51 -4.03
N LEU A 114 20.36 -2.10 -5.01
CA LEU A 114 20.87 -1.52 -6.26
C LEU A 114 21.60 -0.19 -6.06
N VAL A 115 21.13 0.68 -5.14
CA VAL A 115 21.85 1.92 -4.82
C VAL A 115 23.18 1.61 -4.16
N GLU A 116 23.25 0.70 -3.20
CA GLU A 116 24.48 0.29 -2.54
C GLU A 116 25.49 -0.28 -3.55
N GLU A 117 25.02 -1.11 -4.50
CA GLU A 117 25.87 -1.69 -5.54
C GLU A 117 26.42 -0.64 -6.53
N MET A 118 25.57 0.27 -7.00
CA MET A 118 25.92 1.17 -8.10
C MET A 118 26.55 2.49 -7.64
N PHE A 119 26.16 2.99 -6.47
CA PHE A 119 26.58 4.31 -5.98
C PHE A 119 27.46 4.25 -4.75
N ALA A 120 27.48 3.11 -4.02
CA ALA A 120 28.17 2.95 -2.73
C ALA A 120 27.84 4.09 -1.75
N ALA A 121 26.58 4.53 -1.73
CA ALA A 121 26.08 5.69 -1.01
C ALA A 121 24.88 5.34 -0.13
N GLU A 122 24.79 6.06 0.99
CA GLU A 122 23.57 6.04 1.80
C GLU A 122 22.43 6.79 1.09
N CYS A 123 21.24 6.23 1.14
CA CYS A 123 20.06 6.83 0.55
C CYS A 123 18.80 6.55 1.38
N ILE A 124 17.82 7.39 1.17
CA ILE A 124 16.42 7.14 1.57
C ILE A 124 15.68 6.72 0.32
N ILE A 125 14.89 5.66 0.42
CA ILE A 125 14.04 5.21 -0.69
C ILE A 125 12.59 5.20 -0.24
N GLU A 126 11.73 5.70 -1.09
CA GLU A 126 10.28 5.70 -0.88
C GLU A 126 9.58 5.24 -2.15
N SER A 127 8.73 4.24 -2.00
CA SER A 127 7.84 3.80 -3.05
C SER A 127 6.54 4.58 -3.04
N VAL A 128 6.20 5.19 -4.18
CA VAL A 128 4.96 5.95 -4.36
C VAL A 128 3.97 5.11 -5.17
N TRP A 129 2.82 4.87 -4.57
CA TRP A 129 1.82 3.97 -5.08
C TRP A 129 0.60 4.74 -5.59
N GLY A 130 0.07 4.29 -6.71
CA GLY A 130 -1.22 4.75 -7.19
C GLY A 130 -2.37 4.01 -6.52
N ILE A 131 -3.56 4.43 -6.88
CA ILE A 131 -4.78 3.71 -6.52
C ILE A 131 -5.21 2.97 -7.77
N SER A 132 -4.90 1.70 -7.83
CA SER A 132 -5.31 0.82 -8.92
C SER A 132 -6.14 -0.33 -8.34
N PRO A 133 -7.10 -0.85 -9.08
CA PRO A 133 -7.67 -2.14 -8.71
C PRO A 133 -6.55 -3.18 -8.65
N TRP A 134 -6.68 -4.12 -7.73
CA TRP A 134 -5.81 -5.28 -7.75
C TRP A 134 -5.96 -6.01 -9.07
N PRO A 135 -4.86 -6.50 -9.64
CA PRO A 135 -4.92 -7.32 -10.83
C PRO A 135 -5.77 -8.57 -10.58
N ASP A 136 -6.51 -9.00 -11.60
CA ASP A 136 -7.32 -10.20 -11.52
C ASP A 136 -6.45 -11.44 -11.27
N GLY A 137 -6.90 -12.29 -10.36
CA GLY A 137 -6.21 -13.53 -10.01
C GLY A 137 -5.10 -13.38 -8.97
N THR A 138 -4.93 -12.20 -8.38
CA THR A 138 -3.99 -11.96 -7.27
C THR A 138 -4.73 -11.58 -5.98
N ASP A 139 -4.11 -11.88 -4.85
CA ASP A 139 -4.58 -11.57 -3.49
C ASP A 139 -3.38 -11.28 -2.55
N ASP A 140 -3.63 -11.17 -1.26
CA ASP A 140 -2.61 -10.89 -0.25
C ASP A 140 -1.65 -12.06 0.06
N SER A 141 -1.85 -13.22 -0.56
CA SER A 141 -0.91 -14.35 -0.55
C SER A 141 0.01 -14.39 -1.77
N SER A 142 -0.25 -13.54 -2.77
CA SER A 142 0.56 -13.46 -3.98
C SER A 142 1.93 -12.86 -3.69
N THR A 143 2.94 -13.34 -4.39
CA THR A 143 4.26 -12.71 -4.42
C THR A 143 4.22 -11.40 -5.22
N ILE A 144 5.21 -10.53 -4.99
CA ILE A 144 5.32 -9.29 -5.78
C ILE A 144 5.45 -9.58 -7.27
N GLN A 145 6.15 -10.66 -7.65
CA GLN A 145 6.31 -11.05 -9.05
C GLN A 145 4.97 -11.46 -9.68
N GLU A 146 4.18 -12.31 -9.00
CA GLU A 146 2.85 -12.69 -9.46
C GLU A 146 1.93 -11.49 -9.60
N TRP A 147 2.01 -10.53 -8.65
CA TRP A 147 1.25 -9.30 -8.72
C TRP A 147 1.67 -8.42 -9.91
N MET A 148 2.98 -8.29 -10.18
CA MET A 148 3.50 -7.56 -11.34
C MET A 148 3.13 -8.23 -12.66
N ASP A 149 3.27 -9.55 -12.75
CA ASP A 149 2.93 -10.34 -13.95
C ASP A 149 1.44 -10.22 -14.30
N ALA A 150 0.60 -10.09 -13.29
CA ALA A 150 -0.83 -9.83 -13.45
C ALA A 150 -1.16 -8.37 -13.83
N GLY A 151 -0.16 -7.49 -13.94
CA GLY A 151 -0.33 -6.09 -14.36
C GLY A 151 -0.30 -5.07 -13.22
N GLY A 152 0.10 -5.47 -12.03
CA GLY A 152 0.36 -4.57 -10.89
C GLY A 152 1.44 -3.54 -11.24
N LYS A 153 1.30 -2.30 -10.76
CA LYS A 153 2.19 -1.18 -11.11
C LYS A 153 2.60 -0.38 -9.91
N ILE A 154 3.87 0.00 -9.88
CA ILE A 154 4.43 0.96 -8.95
C ILE A 154 4.55 2.29 -9.69
N ASN A 155 3.94 3.36 -9.17
CA ASN A 155 3.92 4.64 -9.87
C ASN A 155 5.32 5.25 -9.94
N ARG A 156 6.04 5.25 -8.82
CA ARG A 156 7.36 5.85 -8.74
C ARG A 156 8.16 5.28 -7.58
N LEU A 157 9.45 5.16 -7.78
CA LEU A 157 10.44 5.05 -6.70
C LEU A 157 11.16 6.39 -6.58
N THR A 158 11.18 6.97 -5.39
CA THR A 158 11.93 8.20 -5.10
C THR A 158 13.15 7.85 -4.28
N ILE A 159 14.31 8.34 -4.69
CA ILE A 159 15.59 8.07 -4.06
C ILE A 159 16.24 9.39 -3.69
N TRP A 160 16.48 9.61 -2.41
CA TRP A 160 17.16 10.80 -1.90
C TRP A 160 18.58 10.46 -1.52
N PHE A 161 19.53 11.24 -2.02
CA PHE A 161 20.96 11.15 -1.73
C PHE A 161 21.40 12.31 -0.83
N CYS A 162 22.35 12.04 0.07
CA CYS A 162 22.94 13.04 0.94
C CYS A 162 24.12 13.75 0.24
N GLY A 163 23.98 15.05 -0.01
CA GLY A 163 25.07 15.92 -0.47
C GLY A 163 25.45 15.80 -1.95
N PHE A 164 24.78 14.98 -2.73
CA PHE A 164 25.04 14.88 -4.17
C PHE A 164 23.81 14.42 -4.95
N LEU A 165 23.86 14.61 -6.25
CA LEU A 165 22.92 14.03 -7.20
C LEU A 165 23.77 13.26 -8.23
N PRO A 166 23.47 11.98 -8.52
CA PRO A 166 24.16 11.22 -9.56
C PRO A 166 24.03 11.88 -10.94
N ASP A 167 25.00 11.63 -11.81
CA ASP A 167 24.94 12.06 -13.20
C ASP A 167 23.84 11.30 -13.99
N ASP A 168 23.45 11.88 -15.13
CA ASP A 168 22.35 11.34 -15.95
C ASP A 168 22.63 9.91 -16.46
N ASP A 169 23.88 9.61 -16.84
CA ASP A 169 24.24 8.28 -17.39
C ASP A 169 24.10 7.22 -16.31
N THR A 170 24.51 7.53 -15.09
CA THR A 170 24.38 6.64 -13.93
C THR A 170 22.91 6.48 -13.53
N CYS A 171 22.11 7.55 -13.53
CA CYS A 171 20.67 7.48 -13.29
C CYS A 171 19.94 6.61 -14.33
N ILE A 172 20.33 6.70 -15.61
CA ILE A 172 19.78 5.86 -16.68
C ILE A 172 20.17 4.40 -16.48
N ALA A 173 21.42 4.12 -16.14
CA ALA A 173 21.91 2.76 -15.88
C ALA A 173 21.14 2.12 -14.71
N PHE A 174 20.98 2.85 -13.61
CA PHE A 174 20.19 2.43 -12.46
C PHE A 174 18.74 2.13 -12.84
N SER A 175 18.10 3.04 -13.56
CA SER A 175 16.69 2.85 -13.97
C SER A 175 16.50 1.59 -14.83
N LYS A 176 17.49 1.27 -15.67
CA LYS A 176 17.48 0.02 -16.45
C LYS A 176 17.68 -1.22 -15.57
N ALA A 177 18.62 -1.19 -14.63
CA ALA A 177 18.84 -2.29 -13.69
C ALA A 177 17.58 -2.54 -12.86
N LEU A 178 17.00 -1.49 -12.29
CA LEU A 178 15.78 -1.57 -11.51
C LEU A 178 14.59 -2.12 -12.33
N THR A 179 14.45 -1.74 -13.59
CA THR A 179 13.38 -2.24 -14.46
C THR A 179 13.53 -3.74 -14.79
N ASN A 180 14.74 -4.28 -14.71
CA ASN A 180 14.96 -5.73 -14.85
C ASN A 180 14.46 -6.51 -13.63
N GLU A 181 14.64 -5.96 -12.43
CA GLU A 181 14.19 -6.56 -11.17
C GLU A 181 12.69 -6.30 -10.91
N LEU A 182 12.23 -5.08 -11.22
CA LEU A 182 10.88 -4.59 -10.98
C LEU A 182 10.28 -4.00 -12.27
N PRO A 183 9.81 -4.84 -13.21
CA PRO A 183 9.49 -4.41 -14.58
C PRO A 183 8.33 -3.42 -14.69
N ASN A 184 7.49 -3.32 -13.69
CA ASN A 184 6.28 -2.48 -13.72
C ASN A 184 6.42 -1.17 -12.93
N ILE A 185 7.65 -0.71 -12.67
CA ILE A 185 7.90 0.64 -12.18
C ILE A 185 7.70 1.65 -13.30
N CYS A 186 6.80 2.63 -13.08
CA CYS A 186 6.49 3.64 -14.08
C CYS A 186 7.54 4.73 -14.18
N SER A 187 8.20 5.09 -13.06
CA SER A 187 9.22 6.14 -13.01
C SER A 187 10.15 6.00 -11.81
N VAL A 188 11.36 6.53 -11.94
CA VAL A 188 12.32 6.72 -10.85
C VAL A 188 12.63 8.21 -10.74
N LEU A 189 12.62 8.74 -9.53
CA LEU A 189 12.97 10.13 -9.24
C LEU A 189 14.19 10.16 -8.33
N PHE A 190 15.24 10.84 -8.77
CA PHE A 190 16.46 11.04 -8.00
C PHE A 190 16.49 12.46 -7.45
N ILE A 191 16.79 12.62 -6.17
CA ILE A 191 16.81 13.90 -5.47
C ILE A 191 18.11 13.97 -4.66
N GLY A 192 18.92 14.99 -4.92
CA GLY A 192 20.04 15.36 -4.06
C GLY A 192 19.55 16.29 -2.96
N LEU A 193 19.82 15.98 -1.70
CA LEU A 193 19.53 16.83 -0.56
C LEU A 193 20.83 17.31 0.07
N GLU A 194 20.87 18.56 0.51
CA GLU A 194 21.92 19.02 1.40
C GLU A 194 21.90 18.21 2.72
N PRO A 195 23.03 18.03 3.41
CA PRO A 195 23.13 17.17 4.59
C PRO A 195 22.05 17.42 5.66
N ASP A 196 21.76 18.69 5.95
CA ASP A 196 20.73 19.06 6.94
C ASP A 196 19.33 18.64 6.48
N GLY A 197 19.03 18.80 5.19
CA GLY A 197 17.75 18.37 4.59
C GLY A 197 17.61 16.85 4.56
N TYR A 198 18.71 16.15 4.28
CA TYR A 198 18.74 14.69 4.33
C TYR A 198 18.49 14.17 5.74
N GLN A 199 19.19 14.74 6.74
CA GLN A 199 19.00 14.36 8.13
C GLN A 199 17.55 14.58 8.60
N ALA A 200 16.94 15.70 8.22
CA ALA A 200 15.54 15.97 8.53
C ALA A 200 14.59 14.91 7.88
N ALA A 201 14.90 14.47 6.67
CA ALA A 201 14.13 13.43 5.98
C ALA A 201 14.27 12.05 6.65
N VAL A 202 15.49 11.70 7.12
CA VAL A 202 15.74 10.48 7.92
C VAL A 202 14.91 10.51 9.20
N GLU A 203 14.98 11.60 9.97
CA GLU A 203 14.23 11.76 11.22
C GLU A 203 12.72 11.69 11.00
N GLN A 204 12.23 12.20 9.87
CA GLN A 204 10.82 12.10 9.53
C GLN A 204 10.39 10.65 9.25
N GLN A 205 11.20 9.88 8.53
CA GLN A 205 10.94 8.46 8.30
C GLN A 205 10.96 7.66 9.61
N GLU A 206 11.95 7.88 10.47
CA GLU A 206 12.06 7.22 11.77
C GLU A 206 10.89 7.57 12.67
N ASN A 207 10.43 8.84 12.68
CA ASN A 207 9.28 9.29 13.47
C ASN A 207 7.96 8.69 12.98
N ILE A 208 7.79 8.48 11.70
CA ILE A 208 6.65 7.73 11.15
C ILE A 208 6.69 6.29 11.67
N GLY A 209 7.86 5.65 11.70
CA GLY A 209 8.03 4.29 12.24
C GLY A 209 8.01 4.18 13.78
N THR A 210 8.28 5.26 14.53
CA THR A 210 8.37 5.24 16.01
C THR A 210 7.13 5.78 16.72
N SER A 211 6.35 6.67 16.13
CA SER A 211 5.10 7.15 16.72
C SER A 211 4.09 6.02 17.01
N GLU A 212 4.34 4.87 16.45
CA GLU A 212 3.55 3.65 16.58
C GLU A 212 4.01 2.72 17.71
N LYS A 213 5.24 2.88 18.22
CA LYS A 213 5.73 2.09 19.38
C LYS A 213 5.32 2.63 20.74
N ILE A 214 4.79 3.85 20.81
CA ILE A 214 4.45 4.54 22.09
C ILE A 214 2.97 4.36 22.48
N GLY A 215 2.16 3.77 21.62
CA GLY A 215 0.73 3.50 21.84
C GLY A 215 0.42 2.10 22.42
N ARG A 216 1.29 1.56 23.29
CA ARG A 216 1.01 0.34 24.05
C ARG A 216 0.70 0.63 25.50
#